data_60595fc0b0e1135e9f9ecac2b05b0ef8
#
_entry.id   60595fc0b0e1135e9f9ecac2b05b0ef8
#
_cell.length_a   1.000
_cell.length_b   1.000
_cell.length_c   1.000
_cell.angle_alpha   90.00
_cell.angle_beta   90.00
_cell.angle_gamma   90.00
#
_symmetry.space_group_name_H-M   'P 1'
#
loop_
_entity.id
_entity.type
_entity.pdbx_description
1 polymer ?
#
loop_
_entity_poly.entity_id
_entity_poly.type
_entity_poly.pdbx_seq_one_letter_code
_entity_poly.pdbx_strand_id
1 'polypeptide(L)'
;MRHILDSIVVAPSLKGERFIDVGTGPGLPGIPLSIVRPDAHFTLLDSLGKRVRFLRQVQHELALTNITPVQSRVEAFPAEPPFDGVISRAFASLNDMVSWCHHLPGLEGRFYALKGQLPEDEITQLPPQFSVESIVELRVPQLEGERHLVIIAPKKI
;
A
#
# COMPACT_ATOMS: atom_id res chain seq x y z
N MET A 1 -16.90 0.97 7.98
CA MET A 1 -16.18 1.37 9.20
C MET A 1 -14.95 0.51 9.48
N ARG A 2 -15.10 -0.82 9.50
CA ARG A 2 -14.02 -1.76 9.81
C ARG A 2 -12.77 -1.58 8.95
N HIS A 3 -12.94 -1.53 7.62
CA HIS A 3 -11.82 -1.38 6.69
C HIS A 3 -11.16 0.00 6.75
N ILE A 4 -11.92 1.01 7.16
CA ILE A 4 -11.38 2.36 7.33
C ILE A 4 -10.45 2.40 8.53
N LEU A 5 -10.86 1.81 9.65
CA LEU A 5 -10.02 1.74 10.86
C LEU A 5 -8.77 0.90 10.61
N ASP A 6 -8.91 -0.24 9.93
CA ASP A 6 -7.78 -1.09 9.54
C ASP A 6 -6.76 -0.33 8.70
N SER A 7 -7.25 0.59 7.86
CA SER A 7 -6.39 1.40 7.00
C SER A 7 -5.64 2.48 7.79
N ILE A 8 -6.35 3.19 8.66
CA ILE A 8 -5.80 4.33 9.41
C ILE A 8 -4.67 3.91 10.35
N VAL A 9 -4.77 2.73 10.97
CA VAL A 9 -3.77 2.26 11.94
C VAL A 9 -2.38 2.06 11.34
N VAL A 10 -2.24 1.98 10.03
CA VAL A 10 -0.92 1.87 9.40
C VAL A 10 -0.24 3.22 9.18
N ALA A 11 -0.96 4.33 9.31
CA ALA A 11 -0.43 5.67 9.02
C ALA A 11 0.85 6.01 9.78
N PRO A 12 0.97 5.74 11.11
CA PRO A 12 2.20 6.05 11.83
C PRO A 12 3.43 5.29 11.36
N SER A 13 3.25 4.16 10.67
CA SER A 13 4.35 3.33 10.17
C SER A 13 4.88 3.79 8.81
N LEU A 14 4.13 4.63 8.11
CA LEU A 14 4.51 5.09 6.77
C LEU A 14 5.55 6.20 6.84
N LYS A 15 6.68 5.99 6.19
CA LYS A 15 7.76 6.99 6.13
C LYS A 15 7.85 7.56 4.72
N GLY A 16 7.90 8.87 4.61
CA GLY A 16 8.00 9.58 3.36
C GLY A 16 6.72 10.37 3.03
N GLU A 17 6.64 10.82 1.79
CA GLU A 17 5.57 11.72 1.36
C GLU A 17 4.89 11.25 0.07
N ARG A 18 5.47 10.29 -0.64
CA ARG A 18 4.97 9.85 -1.93
C ARG A 18 4.70 8.35 -1.90
N PHE A 19 3.42 7.99 -1.94
CA PHE A 19 2.98 6.60 -1.81
C PHE A 19 2.13 6.17 -2.99
N ILE A 20 2.16 4.87 -3.30
CA ILE A 20 1.25 4.25 -4.26
C ILE A 20 0.54 3.08 -3.58
N ASP A 21 -0.78 3.02 -3.75
CA ASP A 21 -1.63 1.93 -3.29
C ASP A 21 -1.98 1.07 -4.50
N VAL A 22 -1.34 -0.10 -4.59
CA VAL A 22 -1.48 -0.98 -5.74
C VAL A 22 -2.63 -1.96 -5.56
N GLY A 23 -3.54 -1.98 -6.53
CA GLY A 23 -4.75 -2.77 -6.43
C GLY A 23 -5.70 -2.21 -5.40
N THR A 24 -5.86 -0.90 -5.40
CA THR A 24 -6.55 -0.16 -4.34
C THR A 24 -8.04 -0.52 -4.20
N GLY A 25 -8.66 -1.06 -5.25
CA GLY A 25 -10.08 -1.43 -5.23
C GLY A 25 -10.98 -0.23 -4.95
N PRO A 26 -11.76 -0.25 -3.85
CA PRO A 26 -12.62 0.88 -3.49
C PRO A 26 -11.86 2.04 -2.83
N GLY A 27 -10.53 2.05 -2.89
CA GLY A 27 -9.69 3.10 -2.30
C GLY A 27 -9.15 2.76 -0.92
N LEU A 28 -8.97 1.49 -0.62
CA LEU A 28 -8.47 1.02 0.67
C LEU A 28 -7.10 0.37 0.52
N PRO A 29 -6.10 0.77 1.30
CA PRO A 29 -6.15 1.76 2.38
C PRO A 29 -5.93 3.22 1.95
N GLY A 30 -5.75 3.48 0.66
CA GLY A 30 -5.27 4.78 0.15
C GLY A 30 -6.13 5.98 0.52
N ILE A 31 -7.46 5.90 0.39
CA ILE A 31 -8.34 7.04 0.67
C ILE A 31 -8.32 7.41 2.15
N PRO A 32 -8.55 6.48 3.10
CA PRO A 32 -8.42 6.83 4.51
C PRO A 32 -7.05 7.38 4.89
N LEU A 33 -5.98 6.82 4.32
CA LEU A 33 -4.62 7.31 4.58
C LEU A 33 -4.42 8.73 4.06
N SER A 34 -4.96 9.07 2.91
CA SER A 34 -4.85 10.43 2.36
C SER A 34 -5.51 11.47 3.26
N ILE A 35 -6.56 11.08 3.95
CA ILE A 35 -7.29 11.96 4.87
C ILE A 35 -6.47 12.22 6.14
N VAL A 36 -5.85 11.18 6.71
CA VAL A 36 -5.08 11.32 7.94
C VAL A 36 -3.63 11.76 7.72
N ARG A 37 -3.15 11.69 6.48
CA ARG A 37 -1.83 12.15 6.07
C ARG A 37 -1.94 13.20 4.96
N PRO A 38 -2.46 14.41 5.29
CA PRO A 38 -2.62 15.45 4.27
C PRO A 38 -1.30 16.00 3.72
N ASP A 39 -0.20 15.73 4.42
CA ASP A 39 1.17 16.07 4.02
C ASP A 39 1.72 15.17 2.90
N ALA A 40 1.10 14.00 2.69
CA ALA A 40 1.56 13.00 1.74
C ALA A 40 0.66 12.92 0.51
N HIS A 41 1.19 12.40 -0.59
CA HIS A 41 0.44 12.15 -1.81
C HIS A 41 0.29 10.65 -2.06
N PHE A 42 -0.90 10.24 -2.45
CA PHE A 42 -1.23 8.84 -2.71
C PHE A 42 -1.71 8.63 -4.14
N THR A 43 -0.96 7.85 -4.90
CA THR A 43 -1.40 7.35 -6.19
C THR A 43 -2.22 6.09 -5.95
N LEU A 44 -3.46 6.07 -6.45
CA LEU A 44 -4.38 4.97 -6.26
C LEU A 44 -4.50 4.19 -7.57
N LEU A 45 -3.85 3.04 -7.64
CA LEU A 45 -3.72 2.28 -8.87
C LEU A 45 -4.66 1.08 -8.89
N ASP A 46 -5.42 0.94 -9.97
CA ASP A 46 -6.22 -0.25 -10.21
C ASP A 46 -6.33 -0.50 -11.71
N SER A 47 -6.42 -1.76 -12.11
CA SER A 47 -6.55 -2.12 -13.52
C SER A 47 -7.98 -2.00 -14.05
N LEU A 48 -8.97 -1.94 -13.16
CA LEU A 48 -10.38 -1.89 -13.54
C LEU A 48 -10.90 -0.46 -13.63
N GLY A 49 -11.32 -0.05 -14.82
CA GLY A 49 -11.82 1.30 -15.07
C GLY A 49 -13.01 1.69 -14.21
N LYS A 50 -13.90 0.74 -13.91
CA LYS A 50 -15.06 0.97 -13.04
C LYS A 50 -14.63 1.44 -11.66
N ARG A 51 -13.59 0.82 -11.09
CA ARG A 51 -13.06 1.20 -9.77
C ARG A 51 -12.43 2.58 -9.81
N VAL A 52 -11.67 2.88 -10.86
CA VAL A 52 -11.04 4.20 -11.00
C VAL A 52 -12.07 5.30 -11.15
N ARG A 53 -13.15 5.06 -11.88
CA ARG A 53 -14.25 6.03 -11.97
C ARG A 53 -14.88 6.31 -10.61
N PHE A 54 -15.09 5.26 -9.81
CA PHE A 54 -15.57 5.41 -8.44
C PHE A 54 -14.62 6.26 -7.59
N LEU A 55 -13.32 6.02 -7.70
CA LEU A 55 -12.32 6.77 -6.94
C LEU A 55 -12.31 8.25 -7.32
N ARG A 56 -12.49 8.56 -8.60
CA ARG A 56 -12.59 9.94 -9.06
C ARG A 56 -13.83 10.63 -8.53
N GLN A 57 -14.93 9.90 -8.44
CA GLN A 57 -16.16 10.44 -7.84
C GLN A 57 -15.97 10.75 -6.36
N VAL A 58 -15.35 9.83 -5.61
CA VAL A 58 -15.04 10.04 -4.18
C VAL A 58 -14.10 11.23 -4.01
N GLN A 59 -13.09 11.34 -4.87
CA GLN A 59 -12.15 12.46 -4.84
C GLN A 59 -12.89 13.79 -4.99
N HIS A 60 -13.83 13.85 -5.92
CA HIS A 60 -14.62 15.06 -6.16
C HIS A 60 -15.53 15.37 -4.96
N GLU A 61 -16.27 14.38 -4.49
CA GLU A 61 -17.22 14.57 -3.40
C GLU A 61 -16.56 14.97 -2.09
N LEU A 62 -15.37 14.41 -1.79
CA LEU A 62 -14.63 14.71 -0.56
C LEU A 62 -13.59 15.81 -0.73
N ALA A 63 -13.48 16.37 -1.94
CA ALA A 63 -12.50 17.41 -2.26
C ALA A 63 -11.06 17.02 -1.87
N LEU A 64 -10.68 15.78 -2.20
CA LEU A 64 -9.33 15.28 -1.86
C LEU A 64 -8.31 15.76 -2.89
N THR A 65 -7.31 16.51 -2.42
CA THR A 65 -6.30 17.11 -3.29
C THR A 65 -5.01 16.31 -3.37
N ASN A 66 -4.84 15.31 -2.49
CA ASN A 66 -3.60 14.54 -2.36
C ASN A 66 -3.74 13.09 -2.81
N ILE A 67 -4.67 12.80 -3.71
CA ILE A 67 -4.77 11.50 -4.37
C ILE A 67 -4.76 11.66 -5.88
N THR A 68 -4.25 10.64 -6.58
CA THR A 68 -4.31 10.55 -8.04
C THR A 68 -4.76 9.15 -8.42
N PRO A 69 -6.05 8.96 -8.74
CA PRO A 69 -6.52 7.66 -9.24
C PRO A 69 -5.99 7.39 -10.65
N VAL A 70 -5.47 6.18 -10.88
CA VAL A 70 -4.90 5.80 -12.18
C VAL A 70 -5.39 4.41 -12.57
N GLN A 71 -5.87 4.28 -13.80
CA GLN A 71 -6.18 2.98 -14.39
C GLN A 71 -4.95 2.47 -15.12
N SER A 72 -4.32 1.44 -14.56
CA SER A 72 -3.15 0.79 -15.17
C SER A 72 -2.89 -0.54 -14.50
N ARG A 73 -2.25 -1.43 -15.24
CA ARG A 73 -1.60 -2.59 -14.64
C ARG A 73 -0.30 -2.12 -14.00
N VAL A 74 0.06 -2.73 -12.87
CA VAL A 74 1.22 -2.28 -12.10
C VAL A 74 2.53 -2.41 -12.89
N GLU A 75 2.69 -3.47 -13.68
CA GLU A 75 3.89 -3.71 -14.47
C GLU A 75 4.08 -2.67 -15.59
N ALA A 76 3.01 -2.02 -16.00
CA ALA A 76 3.05 -1.00 -17.05
C ALA A 76 3.14 0.44 -16.49
N PHE A 77 3.08 0.60 -15.18
CA PHE A 77 3.06 1.92 -14.57
C PHE A 77 4.48 2.41 -14.28
N PRO A 78 4.89 3.55 -14.86
CA PRO A 78 6.26 4.07 -14.64
C PRO A 78 6.39 4.73 -13.28
N ALA A 79 7.52 4.48 -12.61
CA ALA A 79 7.81 5.09 -11.30
C ALA A 79 8.71 6.33 -11.47
N GLU A 80 8.16 7.40 -12.03
CA GLU A 80 8.89 8.65 -12.22
C GLU A 80 8.08 9.83 -11.69
N PRO A 81 8.48 10.39 -10.55
CA PRO A 81 9.59 9.96 -9.67
C PRO A 81 9.27 8.69 -8.87
N PRO A 82 10.29 8.02 -8.30
CA PRO A 82 10.06 6.82 -7.49
C PRO A 82 9.23 7.11 -6.24
N PHE A 83 8.60 6.06 -5.73
CA PHE A 83 7.77 6.18 -4.54
C PHE A 83 8.57 5.93 -3.27
N ASP A 84 8.19 6.59 -2.18
CA ASP A 84 8.72 6.32 -0.85
C ASP A 84 8.12 5.05 -0.26
N GLY A 85 6.86 4.77 -0.60
CA GLY A 85 6.20 3.57 -0.14
C GLY A 85 5.25 2.99 -1.17
N VAL A 86 5.29 1.68 -1.28
CA VAL A 86 4.37 0.87 -2.08
C VAL A 86 3.49 0.11 -1.11
N ILE A 87 2.20 0.42 -1.10
CA ILE A 87 1.24 -0.13 -0.15
C ILE A 87 0.30 -1.07 -0.89
N SER A 88 -0.02 -2.21 -0.33
CA SER A 88 -1.04 -3.06 -0.91
C SER A 88 -1.59 -4.08 0.09
N ARG A 89 -2.86 -4.42 -0.09
CA ARG A 89 -3.48 -5.60 0.52
C ARG A 89 -4.01 -6.57 -0.54
N ALA A 90 -3.70 -6.29 -1.81
CA ALA A 90 -4.29 -7.01 -2.95
C ALA A 90 -3.54 -8.28 -3.35
N PHE A 91 -2.28 -8.44 -2.95
CA PHE A 91 -1.46 -9.56 -3.40
C PHE A 91 -1.66 -10.82 -2.56
N ALA A 92 -1.68 -11.97 -3.23
CA ALA A 92 -1.82 -13.26 -2.56
C ALA A 92 -0.58 -13.60 -1.73
N SER A 93 0.61 -13.14 -2.12
CA SER A 93 1.85 -13.41 -1.40
C SER A 93 2.78 -12.21 -1.41
N LEU A 94 3.72 -12.19 -0.47
CA LEU A 94 4.77 -11.16 -0.43
C LEU A 94 5.68 -11.26 -1.66
N ASN A 95 5.96 -12.48 -2.12
CA ASN A 95 6.75 -12.69 -3.33
C ASN A 95 6.09 -12.05 -4.55
N ASP A 96 4.78 -12.21 -4.71
CA ASP A 96 4.05 -11.58 -5.80
C ASP A 96 4.12 -10.06 -5.72
N MET A 97 3.94 -9.51 -4.53
CA MET A 97 4.00 -8.07 -4.33
C MET A 97 5.35 -7.49 -4.77
N VAL A 98 6.45 -8.04 -4.27
CA VAL A 98 7.77 -7.50 -4.61
C VAL A 98 8.14 -7.77 -6.07
N SER A 99 7.70 -8.90 -6.63
CA SER A 99 7.97 -9.24 -8.03
C SER A 99 7.26 -8.30 -9.00
N TRP A 100 5.99 -8.00 -8.74
CA TRP A 100 5.21 -7.11 -9.61
C TRP A 100 5.53 -5.63 -9.39
N CYS A 101 5.95 -5.25 -8.19
CA CYS A 101 6.11 -3.85 -7.79
C CYS A 101 7.57 -3.41 -7.62
N HIS A 102 8.54 -4.26 -7.96
CA HIS A 102 9.97 -4.01 -7.68
C HIS A 102 10.49 -2.69 -8.25
N HIS A 103 9.90 -2.20 -9.32
CA HIS A 103 10.33 -0.98 -10.02
C HIS A 103 9.77 0.31 -9.40
N LEU A 104 8.86 0.20 -8.44
CA LEU A 104 8.13 1.36 -7.93
C LEU A 104 8.86 2.13 -6.83
N PRO A 105 9.46 1.48 -5.80
CA PRO A 105 10.11 2.23 -4.74
C PRO A 105 11.49 2.75 -5.15
N GLY A 106 11.87 3.90 -4.59
CA GLY A 106 13.23 4.40 -4.69
C GLY A 106 14.18 3.63 -3.76
N LEU A 107 15.45 4.05 -3.73
CA LEU A 107 16.49 3.35 -2.96
C LEU A 107 16.16 3.27 -1.46
N GLU A 108 15.53 4.30 -0.92
CA GLU A 108 15.11 4.32 0.48
C GLU A 108 13.63 3.96 0.65
N GLY A 109 12.96 3.58 -0.45
CA GLY A 109 11.55 3.21 -0.43
C GLY A 109 11.31 1.85 0.21
N ARG A 110 10.07 1.61 0.60
CA ARG A 110 9.66 0.39 1.29
C ARG A 110 8.37 -0.16 0.70
N PHE A 111 8.19 -1.47 0.85
CA PHE A 111 6.92 -2.13 0.60
C PHE A 111 6.18 -2.26 1.93
N TYR A 112 4.91 -1.91 1.92
CA TYR A 112 4.04 -2.01 3.09
C TYR A 112 2.91 -2.98 2.76
N ALA A 113 3.06 -4.23 3.17
CA ALA A 113 2.08 -5.27 2.90
C ALA A 113 1.12 -5.43 4.07
N LEU A 114 -0.18 -5.23 3.82
CA LEU A 114 -1.21 -5.42 4.83
C LEU A 114 -1.70 -6.86 4.79
N LYS A 115 -1.53 -7.56 5.89
CA LYS A 115 -1.88 -8.97 6.04
C LYS A 115 -2.77 -9.18 7.26
N GLY A 116 -3.61 -10.19 7.20
CA GLY A 116 -4.39 -10.62 8.37
C GLY A 116 -3.51 -11.36 9.35
N GLN A 117 -3.33 -12.66 9.14
CA GLN A 117 -2.44 -13.46 9.97
C GLN A 117 -0.99 -13.21 9.60
N LEU A 118 -0.08 -13.47 10.55
CA LEU A 118 1.37 -13.38 10.30
C LEU A 118 1.74 -14.35 9.17
N PRO A 119 2.28 -13.85 8.04
CA PRO A 119 2.52 -14.69 6.86
C PRO A 119 3.90 -15.37 6.93
N GLU A 120 4.11 -16.27 7.88
CA GLU A 120 5.40 -16.92 8.12
C GLU A 120 5.96 -17.62 6.90
N ASP A 121 5.12 -18.40 6.19
CA ASP A 121 5.55 -19.11 4.98
C ASP A 121 5.89 -18.14 3.85
N GLU A 122 5.12 -17.07 3.70
CA GLU A 122 5.40 -16.06 2.69
C GLU A 122 6.72 -15.34 2.96
N ILE A 123 7.04 -15.10 4.22
CA ILE A 123 8.29 -14.45 4.62
C ILE A 123 9.49 -15.33 4.24
N THR A 124 9.41 -16.63 4.48
CA THR A 124 10.49 -17.56 4.15
C THR A 124 10.70 -17.68 2.64
N GLN A 125 9.68 -17.43 1.84
CA GLN A 125 9.73 -17.52 0.38
C GLN A 125 10.09 -16.19 -0.30
N LEU A 126 10.37 -15.17 0.48
CA LEU A 126 10.72 -13.86 -0.08
C LEU A 126 12.04 -13.96 -0.85
N PRO A 127 12.12 -13.37 -2.08
CA PRO A 127 13.37 -13.42 -2.87
C PRO A 127 14.54 -12.79 -2.12
N PRO A 128 15.78 -13.28 -2.37
CA PRO A 128 16.95 -12.84 -1.61
C PRO A 128 17.31 -11.36 -1.79
N GLN A 129 16.78 -10.71 -2.82
CA GLN A 129 16.98 -9.28 -3.05
C GLN A 129 16.22 -8.39 -2.07
N PHE A 130 15.30 -8.99 -1.29
CA PHE A 130 14.45 -8.26 -0.36
C PHE A 130 14.58 -8.86 1.04
N SER A 131 14.30 -8.04 2.04
CA SER A 131 14.26 -8.52 3.41
C SER A 131 13.14 -7.84 4.19
N VAL A 132 12.58 -8.58 5.14
CA VAL A 132 11.61 -8.00 6.08
C VAL A 132 12.35 -7.10 7.05
N GLU A 133 12.05 -5.81 7.02
CA GLU A 133 12.65 -4.83 7.94
C GLU A 133 11.96 -4.86 9.28
N SER A 134 10.63 -4.94 9.28
CA SER A 134 9.86 -5.06 10.52
C SER A 134 8.48 -5.65 10.25
N ILE A 135 7.87 -6.16 11.31
CA ILE A 135 6.51 -6.66 11.30
C ILE A 135 5.79 -5.96 12.45
N VAL A 136 4.71 -5.26 12.11
CA VAL A 136 3.92 -4.52 13.09
C VAL A 136 2.59 -5.22 13.28
N GLU A 137 2.30 -5.66 14.50
CA GLU A 137 0.97 -6.13 14.83
C GLU A 137 0.06 -4.92 15.00
N LEU A 138 -1.01 -4.89 14.20
CA LEU A 138 -1.94 -3.77 14.20
C LEU A 138 -3.12 -4.11 15.11
N ARG A 139 -3.42 -3.20 16.03
CA ARG A 139 -4.56 -3.34 16.93
C ARG A 139 -5.57 -2.25 16.63
N VAL A 140 -6.79 -2.68 16.34
CA VAL A 140 -7.90 -1.78 16.09
C VAL A 140 -8.87 -1.92 17.25
N PRO A 141 -9.15 -0.84 18.00
CA PRO A 141 -10.07 -0.93 19.14
C PRO A 141 -11.41 -1.52 18.73
N GLN A 142 -11.92 -2.46 19.52
CA GLN A 142 -13.21 -3.11 19.34
C GLN A 142 -13.32 -4.02 18.12
N LEU A 143 -12.23 -4.25 17.40
CA LEU A 143 -12.24 -5.22 16.29
C LEU A 143 -11.39 -6.44 16.67
N GLU A 144 -11.96 -7.62 16.43
CA GLU A 144 -11.27 -8.88 16.63
C GLU A 144 -10.55 -9.30 15.34
N GLY A 145 -9.60 -10.21 15.48
CA GLY A 145 -8.84 -10.77 14.38
C GLY A 145 -7.42 -10.22 14.29
N GLU A 146 -6.55 -11.02 13.73
CA GLU A 146 -5.15 -10.63 13.55
C GLU A 146 -4.99 -9.70 12.36
N ARG A 147 -4.13 -8.69 12.52
CA ARG A 147 -3.76 -7.77 11.47
C ARG A 147 -2.29 -7.46 11.61
N HIS A 148 -1.57 -7.56 10.50
CA HIS A 148 -0.13 -7.32 10.49
C HIS A 148 0.25 -6.40 9.33
N LEU A 149 1.21 -5.53 9.58
CA LEU A 149 1.88 -4.76 8.55
C LEU A 149 3.29 -5.31 8.40
N VAL A 150 3.60 -5.84 7.23
CA VAL A 150 4.94 -6.33 6.93
C VAL A 150 5.67 -5.28 6.12
N ILE A 151 6.77 -4.77 6.65
CA ILE A 151 7.58 -3.75 5.99
C ILE A 151 8.79 -4.43 5.37
N ILE A 152 8.92 -4.32 4.05
CA ILE A 152 9.96 -4.99 3.28
C ILE A 152 10.87 -3.95 2.67
N ALA A 153 12.17 -4.18 2.77
CA ALA A 153 13.19 -3.31 2.19
C ALA A 153 13.99 -4.07 1.13
N PRO A 154 14.46 -3.36 0.07
CA PRO A 154 15.46 -3.93 -0.81
C PRO A 154 16.75 -4.15 0.00
N LYS A 155 17.41 -5.31 -0.21
CA LYS A 155 18.71 -5.53 0.41
C LYS A 155 19.74 -4.62 -0.26
N LYS A 156 20.48 -3.88 0.56
CA LYS A 156 21.63 -3.11 0.09
C LYS A 156 22.79 -4.08 -0.12
N ILE A 157 23.35 -4.01 -1.31
CA ILE A 157 24.55 -4.78 -1.67
C ILE A 157 25.78 -4.02 -1.21
#